data_733a0ebed37956208e7447648596c02b
#
_entry.id   733a0ebed37956208e7447648596c02b
#
_cell.length_a   1.000
_cell.length_b   1.000
_cell.length_c   1.000
_cell.angle_alpha   90.00
_cell.angle_beta   90.00
_cell.angle_gamma   90.00
#
_symmetry.space_group_name_H-M   'P 1'
#
loop_
_entity.id
_entity.type
_entity.pdbx_description
1 polymer ?
#
loop_
_entity_poly.entity_id
_entity_poly.type
_entity_poly.pdbx_seq_one_letter_code
_entity_poly.pdbx_strand_id
1 'polypeptide(L)'
;MNSIRISRSAKGPRPSFFAGEPGADQLLGMLMAVASEVAVLHERMDTVEQIAAARGISLAADIEAFEPTIADRERLAAWRQQFMQRLLQGVADNVASIAGAGMPPPTGQKR
;
A
#
# COMPACT_ATOMS: atom_id res chain seq x y z
N MET A 1 21.57 -21.92 14.46
CA MET A 1 21.10 -20.55 14.16
C MET A 1 21.17 -20.33 12.67
N ASN A 2 20.02 -20.34 12.03
CA ASN A 2 19.94 -19.98 10.63
C ASN A 2 20.05 -18.47 10.51
N SER A 3 21.23 -17.99 10.14
CA SER A 3 21.33 -16.60 9.72
C SER A 3 20.57 -16.45 8.41
N ILE A 4 19.47 -15.74 8.47
CA ILE A 4 18.75 -15.33 7.27
C ILE A 4 19.70 -14.40 6.53
N ARG A 5 20.36 -14.93 5.51
CA ARG A 5 21.09 -14.10 4.57
C ARG A 5 20.06 -13.29 3.79
N ILE A 6 19.83 -12.09 4.24
CA ILE A 6 19.12 -11.11 3.42
C ILE A 6 20.05 -10.85 2.23
N SER A 7 19.76 -11.50 1.13
CA SER A 7 20.48 -11.23 -0.10
C SER A 7 20.24 -9.77 -0.47
N ARG A 8 21.30 -8.98 -0.39
CA ARG A 8 21.28 -7.58 -0.84
C ARG A 8 21.33 -7.45 -2.36
N SER A 9 21.04 -8.50 -3.07
CA SER A 9 20.95 -8.43 -4.52
C SER A 9 19.71 -7.67 -4.91
N ALA A 10 19.84 -6.36 -5.08
CA ALA A 10 18.78 -5.49 -5.57
C ALA A 10 18.34 -5.81 -7.01
N LYS A 11 18.95 -6.79 -7.65
CA LYS A 11 18.74 -7.15 -9.07
C LYS A 11 18.29 -8.59 -9.28
N GLY A 12 18.04 -9.34 -8.19
CA GLY A 12 17.51 -10.70 -8.31
C GLY A 12 15.99 -10.74 -8.37
N PRO A 13 15.39 -11.79 -8.91
CA PRO A 13 13.94 -11.98 -8.84
C PRO A 13 13.52 -12.01 -7.37
N ARG A 14 12.41 -11.37 -7.07
CA ARG A 14 11.84 -11.39 -5.72
C ARG A 14 11.56 -12.83 -5.31
N PRO A 15 11.86 -13.20 -4.03
CA PRO A 15 11.52 -14.53 -3.57
C PRO A 15 10.02 -14.78 -3.74
N SER A 16 9.69 -15.90 -4.34
CA SER A 16 8.30 -16.31 -4.52
C SER A 16 7.83 -17.06 -3.29
N PHE A 17 6.81 -16.54 -2.60
CA PHE A 17 6.16 -17.23 -1.49
C PHE A 17 5.09 -18.21 -1.98
N PHE A 18 4.57 -18.01 -3.18
CA PHE A 18 3.52 -18.81 -3.79
C PHE A 18 4.01 -19.30 -5.15
N ALA A 19 4.77 -20.39 -5.15
CA ALA A 19 5.30 -20.99 -6.37
C ALA A 19 4.15 -21.34 -7.33
N GLY A 20 4.22 -20.85 -8.56
CA GLY A 20 3.20 -21.07 -9.57
C GLY A 20 2.02 -20.10 -9.52
N GLU A 21 1.99 -19.16 -8.56
CA GLU A 21 0.94 -18.15 -8.44
C GLU A 21 1.52 -16.73 -8.35
N PRO A 22 2.04 -16.19 -9.46
CA PRO A 22 2.69 -14.88 -9.45
C PRO A 22 1.75 -13.73 -9.06
N GLY A 23 0.44 -13.88 -9.28
CA GLY A 23 -0.55 -12.92 -8.86
C GLY A 23 -0.66 -12.82 -7.34
N ALA A 24 -0.57 -13.94 -6.63
CA ALA A 24 -0.61 -13.97 -5.18
C ALA A 24 0.63 -13.30 -4.57
N ASP A 25 1.83 -13.53 -5.13
CA ASP A 25 3.06 -12.87 -4.70
C ASP A 25 2.99 -11.35 -4.88
N GLN A 26 2.44 -10.88 -6.00
CA GLN A 26 2.28 -9.46 -6.26
C GLN A 26 1.29 -8.81 -5.30
N LEU A 27 0.17 -9.46 -5.03
CA LEU A 27 -0.81 -8.98 -4.05
C LEU A 27 -0.21 -8.92 -2.65
N LEU A 28 0.56 -9.93 -2.25
CA LEU A 28 1.27 -9.92 -0.98
C LEU A 28 2.25 -8.74 -0.90
N GLY A 29 3.02 -8.50 -1.96
CA GLY A 29 3.93 -7.36 -2.05
C GLY A 29 3.22 -6.01 -1.91
N MET A 30 2.07 -5.86 -2.57
CA MET A 30 1.24 -4.66 -2.44
C MET A 30 0.69 -4.50 -1.03
N LEU A 31 0.22 -5.59 -0.42
CA LEU A 31 -0.29 -5.58 0.95
C LEU A 31 0.80 -5.18 1.95
N MET A 32 2.01 -5.71 1.79
CA MET A 32 3.15 -5.36 2.63
C MET A 32 3.54 -3.88 2.46
N ALA A 33 3.49 -3.36 1.24
CA ALA A 33 3.73 -1.93 0.98
C ALA A 33 2.70 -1.05 1.69
N VAL A 34 1.41 -1.40 1.59
CA VAL A 34 0.34 -0.69 2.28
C VAL A 34 0.51 -0.77 3.79
N ALA A 35 0.84 -1.95 4.32
CA ALA A 35 1.08 -2.14 5.75
C ALA A 35 2.24 -1.26 6.25
N SER A 36 3.31 -1.13 5.47
CA SER A 36 4.45 -0.26 5.79
C SER A 36 4.03 1.22 5.82
N GLU A 37 3.23 1.66 4.85
CA GLU A 37 2.70 3.03 4.84
C GLU A 37 1.79 3.30 6.05
N VAL A 38 0.96 2.35 6.42
CA VAL A 38 0.11 2.45 7.61
C VAL A 38 0.96 2.57 8.88
N ALA A 39 2.02 1.77 8.99
CA ALA A 39 2.94 1.84 10.12
C ALA A 39 3.62 3.22 10.21
N VAL A 40 4.08 3.77 9.10
CA VAL A 40 4.68 5.12 9.06
C VAL A 40 3.67 6.19 9.48
N LEU A 41 2.44 6.11 8.98
CA LEU A 41 1.38 7.05 9.35
C LEU A 41 1.02 6.95 10.84
N HIS A 42 0.99 5.74 11.39
CA HIS A 42 0.77 5.51 12.80
C HIS A 42 1.85 6.17 13.66
N GLU A 43 3.12 5.98 13.28
CA GLU A 43 4.25 6.58 13.99
C GLU A 43 4.22 8.12 13.91
N ARG A 44 3.89 8.68 12.76
CA ARG A 44 3.75 10.12 12.61
C ARG A 44 2.62 10.67 13.47
N MET A 45 1.50 9.97 13.52
CA MET A 45 0.36 10.36 14.35
C MET A 45 0.74 10.33 15.84
N ASP A 46 1.42 9.29 16.27
CA ASP A 46 1.94 9.18 17.64
C ASP A 46 2.88 10.36 17.97
N THR A 47 3.78 10.69 17.06
CA THR A 47 4.70 11.83 17.21
C THR A 47 3.94 13.15 17.36
N VAL A 48 2.91 13.37 16.53
CA VAL A 48 2.06 14.57 16.63
C VAL A 48 1.39 14.65 17.99
N GLU A 49 0.83 13.55 18.47
CA GLU A 49 0.18 13.48 19.77
C GLU A 49 1.17 13.75 20.92
N GLN A 50 2.39 13.21 20.83
CA GLN A 50 3.44 13.47 21.84
C GLN A 50 3.89 14.93 21.85
N ILE A 51 4.08 15.52 20.68
CA ILE A 51 4.47 16.96 20.57
C ILE A 51 3.36 17.82 21.15
N ALA A 52 2.11 17.54 20.85
CA ALA A 52 0.98 18.28 21.37
C ALA A 52 0.89 18.15 22.90
N ALA A 53 1.05 16.94 23.42
CA ALA A 53 1.04 16.68 24.87
C ALA A 53 2.14 17.46 25.59
N ALA A 54 3.33 17.55 25.01
CA ALA A 54 4.42 18.35 25.54
C ALA A 54 4.08 19.86 25.61
N ARG A 55 3.14 20.31 24.79
CA ARG A 55 2.62 21.68 24.79
C ARG A 55 1.33 21.86 25.57
N GLY A 56 0.91 20.85 26.33
CA GLY A 56 -0.28 20.88 27.16
C GLY A 56 -1.59 20.62 26.41
N ILE A 57 -1.53 20.06 25.18
CA ILE A 57 -2.71 19.78 24.38
C ILE A 57 -2.95 18.27 24.33
N SER A 58 -4.12 17.83 24.79
CA SER A 58 -4.55 16.42 24.71
C SER A 58 -5.29 16.19 23.38
N LEU A 59 -4.57 15.84 22.33
CA LEU A 59 -5.17 15.61 21.00
C LEU A 59 -6.10 14.40 20.97
N ALA A 60 -5.79 13.34 21.72
CA ALA A 60 -6.62 12.14 21.72
C ALA A 60 -8.07 12.46 22.13
N ALA A 61 -8.25 13.23 23.20
CA ALA A 61 -9.57 13.65 23.66
C ALA A 61 -10.24 14.62 22.66
N ASP A 62 -9.48 15.53 22.10
CA ASP A 62 -9.98 16.51 21.13
C ASP A 62 -10.39 15.84 19.81
N ILE A 63 -9.67 14.82 19.36
CA ILE A 63 -10.01 14.03 18.18
C ILE A 63 -11.34 13.31 18.38
N GLU A 64 -11.55 12.70 19.54
CA GLU A 64 -12.79 12.00 19.86
C GLU A 64 -14.00 12.94 19.94
N ALA A 65 -13.78 14.17 20.38
CA ALA A 65 -14.81 15.19 20.49
C ALA A 65 -15.00 16.02 19.22
N PHE A 66 -14.11 15.89 18.26
CA PHE A 66 -14.13 16.71 17.04
C PHE A 66 -15.33 16.35 16.14
N GLU A 67 -16.12 17.35 15.80
CA GLU A 67 -17.20 17.22 14.85
C GLU A 67 -16.83 17.94 13.55
N PRO A 68 -16.60 17.20 12.45
CA PRO A 68 -16.28 17.83 11.18
C PRO A 68 -17.50 18.58 10.62
N THR A 69 -17.25 19.69 9.96
CA THR A 69 -18.26 20.42 9.22
C THR A 69 -18.74 19.63 8.00
N ILE A 70 -19.87 20.02 7.41
CA ILE A 70 -20.36 19.41 6.16
C ILE A 70 -19.32 19.56 5.06
N ALA A 71 -18.69 20.72 4.94
CA ALA A 71 -17.63 20.96 3.96
C ALA A 71 -16.43 20.04 4.18
N ASP A 72 -16.02 19.82 5.42
CA ASP A 72 -14.93 18.88 5.75
C ASP A 72 -15.29 17.46 5.37
N ARG A 73 -16.51 17.04 5.64
CA ARG A 73 -16.98 15.69 5.27
C ARG A 73 -16.98 15.48 3.76
N GLU A 74 -17.43 16.47 3.00
CA GLU A 74 -17.43 16.44 1.53
C GLU A 74 -16.00 16.37 0.99
N ARG A 75 -15.10 17.19 1.52
CA ARG A 75 -13.69 17.19 1.14
C ARG A 75 -13.02 15.84 1.41
N LEU A 76 -13.26 15.28 2.59
CA LEU A 76 -12.72 13.97 2.96
C LEU A 76 -13.31 12.83 2.15
N ALA A 77 -14.61 12.90 1.83
CA ALA A 77 -15.27 11.93 0.96
C ALA A 77 -14.68 11.96 -0.45
N ALA A 78 -14.44 13.14 -1.01
CA ALA A 78 -13.81 13.31 -2.31
C ALA A 78 -12.39 12.76 -2.32
N TRP A 79 -11.60 13.05 -1.29
CA TRP A 79 -10.25 12.50 -1.15
C TRP A 79 -10.26 10.97 -1.08
N ARG A 80 -11.17 10.41 -0.28
CA ARG A 80 -11.31 8.96 -0.13
C ARG A 80 -11.68 8.30 -1.46
N GLN A 81 -12.59 8.90 -2.20
CA GLN A 81 -12.98 8.40 -3.51
C GLN A 81 -11.82 8.41 -4.49
N GLN A 82 -11.06 9.49 -4.56
CA GLN A 82 -9.87 9.58 -5.42
C GLN A 82 -8.79 8.57 -5.00
N PHE A 83 -8.57 8.40 -3.71
CA PHE A 83 -7.65 7.42 -3.18
C PHE A 83 -8.04 6.00 -3.58
N MET A 84 -9.32 5.64 -3.41
CA MET A 84 -9.84 4.33 -3.81
C MET A 84 -9.76 4.10 -5.30
N GLN A 85 -10.02 5.11 -6.12
CA GLN A 85 -9.87 5.00 -7.57
C GLN A 85 -8.43 4.72 -7.97
N ARG A 86 -7.47 5.42 -7.38
CA ARG A 86 -6.04 5.19 -7.65
C ARG A 86 -5.59 3.80 -7.21
N LEU A 87 -6.07 3.34 -6.06
CA LEU A 87 -5.76 2.02 -5.55
C LEU A 87 -6.31 0.93 -6.48
N LEU A 88 -7.59 1.04 -6.88
CA LEU A 88 -8.24 0.09 -7.78
C LEU A 88 -7.59 0.11 -9.17
N GLN A 89 -7.20 1.28 -9.68
CA GLN A 89 -6.47 1.38 -10.93
C GLN A 89 -5.11 0.67 -10.85
N GLY A 90 -4.39 0.84 -9.75
CA GLY A 90 -3.14 0.13 -9.51
C GLY A 90 -3.32 -1.38 -9.48
N VAL A 91 -4.38 -1.87 -8.85
CA VAL A 91 -4.73 -3.30 -8.83
C VAL A 91 -5.09 -3.78 -10.24
N ALA A 92 -5.91 -3.02 -10.96
CA ALA A 92 -6.32 -3.37 -12.33
C ALA A 92 -5.11 -3.45 -13.28
N ASP A 93 -4.20 -2.48 -13.21
CA ASP A 93 -2.98 -2.46 -14.02
C ASP A 93 -2.08 -3.66 -13.69
N ASN A 94 -1.99 -4.01 -12.42
CA ASN A 94 -1.20 -5.15 -11.97
C ASN A 94 -1.79 -6.47 -12.46
N VAL A 95 -3.11 -6.64 -12.38
CA VAL A 95 -3.81 -7.82 -12.90
C VAL A 95 -3.63 -7.93 -14.42
N ALA A 96 -3.76 -6.82 -15.15
CA ALA A 96 -3.53 -6.79 -16.59
C ALA A 96 -2.09 -7.18 -16.94
N SER A 97 -1.11 -6.71 -16.18
CA SER A 97 0.31 -7.08 -16.35
C SER A 97 0.53 -8.58 -16.15
N ILE A 98 -0.09 -9.17 -15.13
CA ILE A 98 -0.01 -10.61 -14.86
C ILE A 98 -0.65 -11.41 -16.01
N ALA A 99 -1.83 -11.01 -16.47
CA ALA A 99 -2.53 -11.66 -17.58
C ALA A 99 -1.72 -11.57 -18.87
N GLY A 100 -1.09 -10.42 -19.15
CA GLY A 100 -0.20 -10.24 -20.29
C GLY A 100 1.07 -11.09 -20.22
N ALA A 101 1.64 -11.26 -19.03
CA ALA A 101 2.83 -12.08 -18.83
C ALA A 101 2.54 -13.59 -18.98
N GLY A 102 1.31 -14.01 -18.73
CA GLY A 102 0.87 -15.40 -18.89
C GLY A 102 0.51 -15.79 -20.31
N MET A 103 0.43 -14.86 -21.24
CA MET A 103 0.14 -15.15 -22.64
C MET A 103 1.41 -15.57 -23.38
N PRO A 104 1.39 -16.67 -24.15
CA PRO A 104 2.49 -16.99 -25.02
C PRO A 104 2.66 -15.86 -26.06
N PRO A 105 3.88 -15.56 -26.47
CA PRO A 105 4.10 -14.56 -27.52
C PRO A 105 3.33 -14.97 -28.77
N PRO A 106 2.74 -14.01 -29.49
CA PRO A 106 2.07 -14.33 -30.75
C PRO A 106 3.06 -15.08 -31.63
N THR A 107 2.72 -16.29 -31.99
CA THR A 107 3.46 -17.05 -32.99
C THR A 107 3.47 -16.22 -34.25
N GLY A 108 4.62 -15.59 -34.52
CA GLY A 108 4.82 -14.88 -35.75
C GLY A 108 4.55 -15.87 -36.89
N GLN A 109 3.52 -15.61 -37.66
CA GLN A 109 3.35 -16.29 -38.90
C GLN A 109 4.60 -15.98 -39.75
N LYS A 110 5.48 -16.92 -39.84
CA LYS A 110 6.50 -16.88 -40.89
C LYS A 110 5.75 -16.97 -42.20
N ARG A 111 5.74 -15.89 -42.91
CA ARG A 111 5.44 -15.93 -44.34
C ARG A 111 6.60 -16.54 -45.11
#